data_d50274c2b753abaa7c9ee8ba334fa1a6
#
_entry.id   d50274c2b753abaa7c9ee8ba334fa1a6
#
_cell.length_a   1.000
_cell.length_b   1.000
_cell.length_c   1.000
_cell.angle_alpha   90.00
_cell.angle_beta   90.00
_cell.angle_gamma   90.00
#
_symmetry.space_group_name_H-M   'P 1'
#
loop_
_entity.id
_entity.type
_entity.pdbx_description
1 polymer ?
#
loop_
_entity_poly.entity_id
_entity_poly.type
_entity_poly.pdbx_seq_one_letter_code
_entity_poly.pdbx_strand_id
1 'polypeptide(L)'
;DVAARLVAHATPELRKLGERLRGLSPRYAVAAGRGSSDAAALLAKYLFEARLGLPTVSAAPSIRSIYGRQLNIEKALLLAISQSGRSPDLVEFCRSATGRDVLRVGLINDAASPLASVMDVVLPLEAGPERSVAATKSCIAAMTLVLGVAAHWLNAPMMIEAFERAPGVLAKALKEDWSAAEAFFDHE
;
A
#
# COMPACT_ATOMS: atom_id res chain seq x y z
N ASP A 1 -11.45 -11.26 -12.04
CA ASP A 1 -10.07 -10.82 -11.98
C ASP A 1 -9.92 -9.71 -10.93
N VAL A 2 -9.10 -9.95 -9.90
CA VAL A 2 -8.90 -9.04 -8.76
C VAL A 2 -8.36 -7.69 -9.24
N ALA A 3 -7.32 -7.70 -10.08
CA ALA A 3 -6.66 -6.47 -10.51
C ALA A 3 -7.58 -5.57 -11.34
N ALA A 4 -8.45 -6.13 -12.20
CA ALA A 4 -9.38 -5.36 -13.00
C ALA A 4 -10.45 -4.66 -12.13
N ARG A 5 -11.01 -5.39 -11.15
CA ARG A 5 -11.97 -4.80 -10.20
C ARG A 5 -11.30 -3.71 -9.37
N LEU A 6 -10.09 -3.99 -8.87
CA LEU A 6 -9.31 -3.05 -8.08
C LEU A 6 -9.10 -1.73 -8.82
N VAL A 7 -8.62 -1.77 -10.07
CA VAL A 7 -8.37 -0.57 -10.89
C VAL A 7 -9.66 0.20 -11.12
N ALA A 8 -10.74 -0.48 -11.49
CA ALA A 8 -12.03 0.16 -11.76
C ALA A 8 -12.59 0.86 -10.51
N HIS A 9 -12.57 0.20 -9.35
CA HIS A 9 -13.15 0.72 -8.12
C HIS A 9 -12.26 1.77 -7.46
N ALA A 10 -10.92 1.62 -7.53
CA ALA A 10 -10.00 2.51 -6.85
C ALA A 10 -9.79 3.85 -7.57
N THR A 11 -9.93 3.90 -8.90
CA THR A 11 -9.61 5.10 -9.70
C THR A 11 -10.29 6.39 -9.21
N PRO A 12 -11.61 6.42 -8.90
CA PRO A 12 -12.24 7.64 -8.39
C PRO A 12 -11.66 8.10 -7.05
N GLU A 13 -11.41 7.17 -6.15
CA GLU A 13 -10.87 7.47 -4.81
C GLU A 13 -9.38 7.86 -4.87
N LEU A 14 -8.61 7.24 -5.77
CA LEU A 14 -7.21 7.61 -6.02
C LEU A 14 -7.08 9.04 -6.56
N ARG A 15 -8.01 9.46 -7.42
CA ARG A 15 -8.04 10.84 -7.94
C ARG A 15 -8.26 11.84 -6.79
N LYS A 16 -9.29 11.61 -5.94
CA LYS A 16 -9.58 12.44 -4.76
C LYS A 16 -8.40 12.44 -3.77
N LEU A 17 -7.81 11.27 -3.52
CA LEU A 17 -6.65 11.17 -2.65
C LEU A 17 -5.45 11.94 -3.21
N GLY A 18 -5.18 11.83 -4.51
CA GLY A 18 -4.12 12.57 -5.17
C GLY A 18 -4.28 14.10 -5.04
N GLU A 19 -5.49 14.61 -5.22
CA GLU A 19 -5.82 16.03 -5.01
C GLU A 19 -5.59 16.43 -3.54
N ARG A 20 -6.06 15.63 -2.59
CA ARG A 20 -5.88 15.87 -1.16
C ARG A 20 -4.40 15.87 -0.75
N LEU A 21 -3.60 14.93 -1.29
CA LEU A 21 -2.17 14.85 -1.02
C LEU A 21 -1.40 16.05 -1.60
N ARG A 22 -1.75 16.51 -2.79
CA ARG A 22 -1.15 17.73 -3.37
C ARG A 22 -1.50 18.97 -2.52
N GLY A 23 -2.73 19.08 -2.03
CA GLY A 23 -3.14 20.17 -1.15
C GLY A 23 -2.47 20.13 0.24
N LEU A 24 -2.30 18.93 0.80
CA LEU A 24 -1.61 18.73 2.08
C LEU A 24 -0.11 19.00 1.97
N SER A 25 0.50 18.68 0.83
CA SER A 25 1.94 18.82 0.58
C SER A 25 2.80 18.25 1.72
N PRO A 26 2.70 16.94 2.01
CA PRO A 26 3.43 16.34 3.12
C PRO A 26 4.93 16.46 2.91
N ARG A 27 5.67 16.61 4.00
CA ARG A 27 7.14 16.74 3.98
C ARG A 27 7.84 15.40 3.82
N TYR A 28 7.20 14.32 4.24
CA TYR A 28 7.69 12.95 4.15
C TYR A 28 6.52 11.98 4.24
N ALA A 29 6.78 10.74 3.89
CA ALA A 29 5.85 9.64 4.13
C ALA A 29 6.41 8.66 5.17
N VAL A 30 5.51 7.98 5.86
CA VAL A 30 5.81 6.84 6.74
C VAL A 30 5.04 5.66 6.21
N ALA A 31 5.73 4.65 5.71
CA ALA A 31 5.12 3.44 5.17
C ALA A 31 5.22 2.29 6.18
N ALA A 32 4.12 1.60 6.44
CA ALA A 32 4.03 0.53 7.43
C ALA A 32 3.32 -0.69 6.86
N GLY A 33 3.92 -1.85 6.99
CA GLY A 33 3.36 -3.15 6.64
C GLY A 33 3.95 -4.26 7.50
N ARG A 34 3.43 -5.50 7.35
CA ARG A 34 3.96 -6.71 7.99
C ARG A 34 3.99 -7.84 6.97
N GLY A 35 5.04 -8.66 7.01
CA GLY A 35 5.19 -9.77 6.06
C GLY A 35 5.17 -9.30 4.60
N SER A 36 4.38 -9.93 3.74
CA SER A 36 4.26 -9.55 2.33
C SER A 36 3.73 -8.12 2.09
N SER A 37 3.02 -7.53 3.05
CA SER A 37 2.60 -6.14 2.98
C SER A 37 3.78 -5.17 3.14
N ASP A 38 4.87 -5.57 3.78
CA ASP A 38 6.08 -4.77 3.90
C ASP A 38 6.80 -4.62 2.53
N ALA A 39 6.72 -5.64 1.67
CA ALA A 39 7.22 -5.52 0.29
C ALA A 39 6.48 -4.42 -0.50
N ALA A 40 5.17 -4.29 -0.32
CA ALA A 40 4.41 -3.20 -0.92
C ALA A 40 4.73 -1.83 -0.28
N ALA A 41 5.01 -1.78 1.03
CA ALA A 41 5.47 -0.58 1.71
C ALA A 41 6.87 -0.15 1.22
N LEU A 42 7.76 -1.11 0.97
CA LEU A 42 9.07 -0.86 0.36
C LEU A 42 8.93 -0.32 -1.07
N LEU A 43 8.03 -0.88 -1.88
CA LEU A 43 7.72 -0.34 -3.21
C LEU A 43 7.22 1.11 -3.13
N ALA A 44 6.34 1.42 -2.15
CA ALA A 44 5.87 2.79 -1.93
C ALA A 44 7.03 3.73 -1.63
N LYS A 45 7.98 3.31 -0.77
CA LYS A 45 9.19 4.07 -0.47
C LYS A 45 9.96 4.40 -1.76
N TYR A 46 10.28 3.41 -2.59
CA TYR A 46 11.00 3.63 -3.84
C TYR A 46 10.25 4.55 -4.80
N LEU A 47 8.95 4.35 -4.98
CA LEU A 47 8.14 5.18 -5.89
C LEU A 47 8.03 6.62 -5.40
N PHE A 48 7.80 6.83 -4.11
CA PHE A 48 7.66 8.18 -3.57
C PHE A 48 8.98 8.94 -3.59
N GLU A 49 10.09 8.29 -3.24
CA GLU A 49 11.41 8.92 -3.32
C GLU A 49 11.83 9.19 -4.77
N ALA A 50 11.69 8.21 -5.66
CA ALA A 50 12.16 8.33 -7.04
C ALA A 50 11.28 9.22 -7.93
N ARG A 51 9.97 9.27 -7.67
CA ARG A 51 9.01 9.96 -8.55
C ARG A 51 8.48 11.27 -7.98
N LEU A 52 8.32 11.35 -6.67
CA LEU A 52 7.80 12.53 -5.97
C LEU A 52 8.91 13.32 -5.28
N GLY A 53 10.14 12.79 -5.18
CA GLY A 53 11.21 13.38 -4.38
C GLY A 53 10.86 13.43 -2.88
N LEU A 54 9.94 12.58 -2.43
CA LEU A 54 9.42 12.62 -1.07
C LEU A 54 10.15 11.59 -0.18
N PRO A 55 10.96 12.03 0.81
CA PRO A 55 11.58 11.12 1.76
C PRO A 55 10.55 10.18 2.39
N THR A 56 10.81 8.90 2.39
CA THR A 56 9.88 7.90 2.91
C THR A 56 10.55 6.99 3.92
N VAL A 57 10.00 6.96 5.13
CA VAL A 57 10.50 6.16 6.25
C VAL A 57 9.75 4.83 6.30
N SER A 58 10.46 3.72 6.41
CA SER A 58 9.87 2.44 6.78
C SER A 58 9.59 2.44 8.28
N ALA A 59 8.33 2.24 8.66
CA ALA A 59 7.93 2.25 10.06
C ALA A 59 8.29 0.94 10.77
N ALA A 60 8.61 1.05 12.06
CA ALA A 60 8.73 -0.07 12.98
C ALA A 60 7.55 -0.05 13.96
N PRO A 61 6.39 -0.68 13.67
CA PRO A 61 5.20 -0.64 14.52
C PRO A 61 5.47 -1.12 15.95
N SER A 62 6.46 -2.00 16.16
CA SER A 62 6.90 -2.48 17.47
C SER A 62 7.43 -1.38 18.40
N ILE A 63 7.85 -0.25 17.87
CA ILE A 63 8.26 0.91 18.70
C ILE A 63 7.13 1.35 19.61
N ARG A 64 5.88 1.32 19.12
CA ARG A 64 4.73 1.66 19.95
C ARG A 64 4.33 0.50 20.86
N SER A 65 4.17 -0.72 20.33
CA SER A 65 3.61 -1.85 21.07
C SER A 65 4.57 -2.44 22.11
N ILE A 66 5.89 -2.40 21.87
CA ILE A 66 6.88 -2.98 22.79
C ILE A 66 7.54 -1.89 23.66
N TYR A 67 7.96 -0.77 23.05
CA TYR A 67 8.70 0.26 23.76
C TYR A 67 7.80 1.39 24.29
N GLY A 68 6.50 1.36 24.03
CA GLY A 68 5.53 2.38 24.48
C GLY A 68 5.79 3.79 23.93
N ARG A 69 6.70 3.94 22.96
CA ARG A 69 7.07 5.24 22.40
C ARG A 69 6.13 5.61 21.26
N GLN A 70 5.80 6.88 21.18
CA GLN A 70 5.06 7.47 20.07
C GLN A 70 6.05 8.21 19.17
N LEU A 71 5.90 8.05 17.85
CA LEU A 71 6.64 8.86 16.89
C LEU A 71 5.99 10.24 16.79
N ASN A 72 6.81 11.27 16.90
CA ASN A 72 6.38 12.63 16.62
C ASN A 72 6.40 12.84 15.10
N ILE A 73 5.23 12.76 14.48
CA ILE A 73 5.07 12.94 13.03
C ILE A 73 4.11 14.08 12.77
N GLU A 74 4.52 15.00 11.91
CA GLU A 74 3.74 16.15 11.49
C GLU A 74 3.90 16.40 10.00
N LYS A 75 2.87 16.91 9.34
CA LYS A 75 2.86 17.19 7.90
C LYS A 75 3.34 15.98 7.08
N ALA A 76 2.73 14.83 7.33
CA ALA A 76 3.16 13.56 6.79
C ALA A 76 1.99 12.77 6.18
N LEU A 77 2.33 11.91 5.21
CA LEU A 77 1.50 10.80 4.82
C LEU A 77 1.88 9.59 5.68
N LEU A 78 0.94 9.00 6.40
CA LEU A 78 1.08 7.67 6.98
C LEU A 78 0.36 6.67 6.07
N LEU A 79 1.11 5.79 5.41
CA LEU A 79 0.58 4.74 4.55
C LEU A 79 0.69 3.39 5.27
N ALA A 80 -0.45 2.81 5.64
CA ALA A 80 -0.50 1.49 6.25
C ALA A 80 -1.04 0.45 5.26
N ILE A 81 -0.37 -0.68 5.14
CA ILE A 81 -0.73 -1.75 4.21
C ILE A 81 -0.97 -3.04 4.99
N SER A 82 -2.15 -3.63 4.83
CA SER A 82 -2.51 -4.84 5.57
C SER A 82 -3.57 -5.68 4.84
N GLN A 83 -3.34 -6.98 4.80
CA GLN A 83 -4.34 -7.92 4.33
C GLN A 83 -5.49 -8.04 5.34
N SER A 84 -5.20 -8.37 6.60
CA SER A 84 -6.22 -8.62 7.62
C SER A 84 -6.72 -7.36 8.33
N GLY A 85 -5.89 -6.30 8.38
CA GLY A 85 -6.16 -5.12 9.17
C GLY A 85 -6.24 -5.38 10.69
N ARG A 86 -5.71 -6.52 11.18
CA ARG A 86 -5.88 -7.00 12.56
C ARG A 86 -4.58 -7.11 13.35
N SER A 87 -3.44 -6.74 12.78
CA SER A 87 -2.16 -6.72 13.50
C SER A 87 -2.18 -5.66 14.60
N PRO A 88 -2.15 -6.05 15.90
CA PRO A 88 -2.38 -5.09 17.00
C PRO A 88 -1.34 -3.98 17.04
N ASP A 89 -0.08 -4.31 16.76
CA ASP A 89 1.03 -3.36 16.70
C ASP A 89 0.84 -2.31 15.60
N LEU A 90 0.39 -2.72 14.41
CA LEU A 90 0.11 -1.80 13.31
C LEU A 90 -1.10 -0.91 13.61
N VAL A 91 -2.17 -1.47 14.19
CA VAL A 91 -3.36 -0.71 14.59
C VAL A 91 -3.00 0.36 15.63
N GLU A 92 -2.26 -0.03 16.67
CA GLU A 92 -1.86 0.88 17.74
C GLU A 92 -0.88 1.96 17.25
N PHE A 93 0.05 1.59 16.38
CA PHE A 93 0.95 2.52 15.72
C PHE A 93 0.17 3.60 14.95
N CYS A 94 -0.76 3.17 14.08
CA CYS A 94 -1.55 4.09 13.27
C CYS A 94 -2.51 4.96 14.11
N ARG A 95 -3.09 4.38 15.18
CA ARG A 95 -3.93 5.12 16.12
C ARG A 95 -3.16 6.23 16.83
N SER A 96 -1.90 5.96 17.18
CA SER A 96 -1.05 6.92 17.89
C SER A 96 -0.50 8.05 17.00
N ALA A 97 -0.60 7.90 15.68
CA ALA A 97 -0.13 8.88 14.71
C ALA A 97 -1.14 10.05 14.54
N THR A 98 -1.24 10.89 15.57
CA THR A 98 -2.22 11.99 15.65
C THR A 98 -1.58 13.38 15.53
N GLY A 99 -0.42 13.48 14.94
CA GLY A 99 0.29 14.74 14.76
C GLY A 99 -0.46 15.71 13.83
N ARG A 100 -0.07 16.98 13.89
CA ARG A 100 -0.67 18.03 13.06
C ARG A 100 -0.44 17.75 11.57
N ASP A 101 -1.49 17.86 10.77
CA ASP A 101 -1.45 17.67 9.32
C ASP A 101 -0.92 16.26 8.91
N VAL A 102 -1.27 15.23 9.65
CA VAL A 102 -1.00 13.83 9.29
C VAL A 102 -2.23 13.27 8.59
N LEU A 103 -2.03 12.73 7.38
CA LEU A 103 -3.06 11.99 6.64
C LEU A 103 -2.75 10.49 6.72
N ARG A 104 -3.66 9.73 7.34
CA ARG A 104 -3.55 8.27 7.48
C ARG A 104 -4.31 7.59 6.34
N VAL A 105 -3.60 6.90 5.49
CA VAL A 105 -4.14 6.15 4.34
C VAL A 105 -3.89 4.66 4.54
N GLY A 106 -4.94 3.86 4.48
CA GLY A 106 -4.88 2.41 4.59
C GLY A 106 -5.15 1.72 3.25
N LEU A 107 -4.22 0.88 2.80
CA LEU A 107 -4.46 -0.10 1.74
C LEU A 107 -4.82 -1.42 2.42
N ILE A 108 -6.11 -1.71 2.56
CA ILE A 108 -6.59 -2.74 3.48
C ILE A 108 -7.60 -3.65 2.78
N ASN A 109 -7.43 -4.98 2.90
CA ASN A 109 -8.35 -5.92 2.26
C ASN A 109 -9.66 -6.10 3.03
N ASP A 110 -9.62 -6.04 4.37
CA ASP A 110 -10.81 -6.07 5.23
C ASP A 110 -11.18 -4.65 5.67
N ALA A 111 -12.10 -4.03 4.94
CA ALA A 111 -12.56 -2.66 5.22
C ALA A 111 -13.33 -2.53 6.55
N ALA A 112 -13.77 -3.63 7.17
CA ALA A 112 -14.41 -3.65 8.49
C ALA A 112 -13.41 -3.91 9.63
N SER A 113 -12.11 -3.94 9.34
CA SER A 113 -11.07 -4.26 10.31
C SER A 113 -10.79 -3.12 11.30
N PRO A 114 -10.18 -3.43 12.47
CA PRO A 114 -9.74 -2.43 13.43
C PRO A 114 -8.76 -1.39 12.84
N LEU A 115 -7.92 -1.79 11.87
CA LEU A 115 -7.03 -0.86 11.21
C LEU A 115 -7.81 0.15 10.35
N ALA A 116 -8.81 -0.31 9.61
CA ALA A 116 -9.63 0.56 8.79
C ALA A 116 -10.32 1.67 9.61
N SER A 117 -10.76 1.35 10.83
CA SER A 117 -11.43 2.31 11.73
C SER A 117 -10.54 3.45 12.24
N VAL A 118 -9.23 3.35 12.10
CA VAL A 118 -8.26 4.37 12.54
C VAL A 118 -7.62 5.12 11.37
N MET A 119 -8.04 4.84 10.13
CA MET A 119 -7.56 5.54 8.93
C MET A 119 -8.49 6.71 8.56
N ASP A 120 -7.92 7.73 7.95
CA ASP A 120 -8.67 8.87 7.39
C ASP A 120 -9.19 8.57 5.98
N VAL A 121 -8.48 7.67 5.26
CA VAL A 121 -8.87 7.15 3.95
C VAL A 121 -8.54 5.66 3.91
N VAL A 122 -9.48 4.85 3.43
CA VAL A 122 -9.28 3.41 3.18
C VAL A 122 -9.47 3.14 1.71
N LEU A 123 -8.48 2.51 1.10
CA LEU A 123 -8.54 1.97 -0.26
C LEU A 123 -8.58 0.44 -0.14
N PRO A 124 -9.70 -0.20 -0.43
CA PRO A 124 -9.84 -1.66 -0.36
C PRO A 124 -8.95 -2.36 -1.40
N LEU A 125 -8.28 -3.45 -0.99
CA LEU A 125 -7.45 -4.26 -1.90
C LEU A 125 -8.25 -5.13 -2.87
N GLU A 126 -9.53 -5.34 -2.61
CA GLU A 126 -10.44 -6.15 -3.45
C GLU A 126 -9.93 -7.58 -3.73
N ALA A 127 -8.98 -8.08 -2.92
CA ALA A 127 -8.33 -9.37 -3.13
C ALA A 127 -9.21 -10.57 -2.72
N GLY A 128 -10.32 -10.30 -2.01
CA GLY A 128 -11.14 -11.34 -1.42
C GLY A 128 -10.41 -12.15 -0.34
N PRO A 129 -10.91 -13.34 0.03
CA PRO A 129 -10.26 -14.17 1.04
C PRO A 129 -8.86 -14.63 0.58
N GLU A 130 -7.86 -14.37 1.38
CA GLU A 130 -6.50 -14.87 1.17
C GLU A 130 -6.33 -16.20 1.93
N ARG A 131 -6.04 -17.28 1.18
CA ARG A 131 -5.92 -18.63 1.73
C ARG A 131 -4.48 -19.13 1.79
N SER A 132 -3.57 -18.48 1.07
CA SER A 132 -2.16 -18.84 1.04
C SER A 132 -1.44 -18.37 2.30
N VAL A 133 -0.50 -19.17 2.80
CA VAL A 133 0.36 -18.80 3.93
C VAL A 133 1.21 -17.58 3.57
N ALA A 134 1.78 -17.57 2.36
CA ALA A 134 2.34 -16.35 1.78
C ALA A 134 1.22 -15.62 1.02
N ALA A 135 0.74 -14.50 1.57
CA ALA A 135 -0.30 -13.69 0.95
C ALA A 135 0.17 -13.20 -0.43
N THR A 136 -0.48 -13.67 -1.49
CA THR A 136 -0.07 -13.38 -2.87
C THR A 136 -1.00 -12.38 -3.54
N LYS A 137 -2.30 -12.66 -3.57
CA LYS A 137 -3.29 -11.78 -4.23
C LYS A 137 -3.34 -10.39 -3.59
N SER A 138 -3.39 -10.35 -2.27
CA SER A 138 -3.41 -9.08 -1.53
C SER A 138 -2.09 -8.32 -1.62
N CYS A 139 -0.97 -9.02 -1.75
CA CYS A 139 0.34 -8.40 -1.98
C CYS A 139 0.39 -7.71 -3.35
N ILE A 140 0.00 -8.41 -4.43
CA ILE A 140 -0.04 -7.85 -5.78
C ILE A 140 -1.05 -6.69 -5.86
N ALA A 141 -2.22 -6.84 -5.25
CA ALA A 141 -3.22 -5.79 -5.17
C ALA A 141 -2.68 -4.53 -4.45
N ALA A 142 -1.97 -4.72 -3.33
CA ALA A 142 -1.34 -3.62 -2.60
C ALA A 142 -0.28 -2.91 -3.45
N MET A 143 0.59 -3.65 -4.13
CA MET A 143 1.60 -3.07 -5.04
C MET A 143 0.94 -2.29 -6.20
N THR A 144 -0.15 -2.82 -6.75
CA THR A 144 -0.92 -2.14 -7.80
C THR A 144 -1.52 -0.82 -7.27
N LEU A 145 -2.12 -0.83 -6.06
CA LEU A 145 -2.64 0.40 -5.45
C LEU A 145 -1.54 1.40 -5.11
N VAL A 146 -0.37 0.96 -4.67
CA VAL A 146 0.79 1.85 -4.43
C VAL A 146 1.17 2.59 -5.70
N LEU A 147 1.21 1.90 -6.85
CA LEU A 147 1.42 2.54 -8.15
C LEU A 147 0.31 3.56 -8.44
N GLY A 148 -0.96 3.20 -8.20
CA GLY A 148 -2.11 4.09 -8.38
C GLY A 148 -2.03 5.34 -7.50
N VAL A 149 -1.66 5.20 -6.22
CA VAL A 149 -1.45 6.34 -5.30
C VAL A 149 -0.37 7.28 -5.84
N ALA A 150 0.80 6.76 -6.20
CA ALA A 150 1.89 7.57 -6.75
C ALA A 150 1.49 8.26 -8.05
N ALA A 151 0.83 7.55 -8.97
CA ALA A 151 0.39 8.05 -10.27
C ALA A 151 -0.60 9.22 -10.15
N HIS A 152 -1.63 9.06 -9.32
CA HIS A 152 -2.65 10.09 -9.11
C HIS A 152 -2.16 11.24 -8.22
N TRP A 153 -1.25 10.98 -7.28
CA TRP A 153 -0.62 12.04 -6.50
C TRP A 153 0.24 12.93 -7.38
N LEU A 154 1.11 12.34 -8.19
CA LEU A 154 1.95 13.09 -9.15
C LEU A 154 1.12 13.70 -10.29
N ASN A 155 -0.11 13.22 -10.50
CA ASN A 155 -0.95 13.55 -11.65
C ASN A 155 -0.22 13.30 -13.00
N ALA A 156 0.48 12.17 -13.09
CA ALA A 156 1.32 11.81 -14.22
C ALA A 156 0.58 10.89 -15.20
N PRO A 157 0.20 11.36 -16.40
CA PRO A 157 -0.61 10.58 -17.35
C PRO A 157 -0.01 9.21 -17.68
N MET A 158 1.30 9.12 -17.93
CA MET A 158 1.98 7.86 -18.24
C MET A 158 1.92 6.86 -17.07
N MET A 159 2.00 7.32 -15.83
CA MET A 159 1.88 6.43 -14.67
C MET A 159 0.43 6.02 -14.42
N ILE A 160 -0.53 6.90 -14.68
CA ILE A 160 -1.96 6.58 -14.61
C ILE A 160 -2.29 5.51 -15.65
N GLU A 161 -1.84 5.66 -16.87
CA GLU A 161 -1.99 4.65 -17.93
C GLU A 161 -1.32 3.30 -17.52
N ALA A 162 -0.12 3.35 -16.95
CA ALA A 162 0.55 2.13 -16.46
C ALA A 162 -0.27 1.43 -15.36
N PHE A 163 -0.87 2.18 -14.44
CA PHE A 163 -1.79 1.63 -13.43
C PHE A 163 -3.02 1.00 -14.07
N GLU A 164 -3.65 1.67 -15.02
CA GLU A 164 -4.84 1.18 -15.73
C GLU A 164 -4.54 -0.08 -16.55
N ARG A 165 -3.33 -0.21 -17.09
CA ARG A 165 -2.87 -1.38 -17.86
C ARG A 165 -2.39 -2.55 -16.99
N ALA A 166 -2.18 -2.36 -15.68
CA ALA A 166 -1.66 -3.40 -14.79
C ALA A 166 -2.43 -4.72 -14.87
N PRO A 167 -3.79 -4.77 -14.94
CA PRO A 167 -4.53 -6.02 -15.09
C PRO A 167 -4.13 -6.82 -16.34
N GLY A 168 -3.97 -6.16 -17.47
CA GLY A 168 -3.56 -6.79 -18.72
C GLY A 168 -2.12 -7.33 -18.69
N VAL A 169 -1.22 -6.61 -18.03
CA VAL A 169 0.17 -7.05 -17.84
C VAL A 169 0.22 -8.29 -16.95
N LEU A 170 -0.50 -8.27 -15.82
CA LEU A 170 -0.60 -9.43 -14.91
C LEU A 170 -1.24 -10.65 -15.59
N ALA A 171 -2.28 -10.44 -16.42
CA ALA A 171 -2.91 -11.53 -17.15
C ALA A 171 -1.99 -12.15 -18.21
N LYS A 172 -1.08 -11.37 -18.80
CA LYS A 172 -0.03 -11.91 -19.69
C LYS A 172 1.00 -12.69 -18.91
N ALA A 173 1.50 -12.17 -17.81
CA ALA A 173 2.47 -12.85 -16.96
C ALA A 173 2.01 -14.24 -16.49
N LEU A 174 0.70 -14.41 -16.23
CA LEU A 174 0.11 -15.69 -15.86
C LEU A 174 0.12 -16.74 -17.01
N LYS A 175 0.32 -16.31 -18.26
CA LYS A 175 0.36 -17.19 -19.44
C LYS A 175 1.77 -17.50 -19.90
N GLU A 176 2.77 -16.86 -19.32
CA GLU A 176 4.17 -17.14 -19.61
C GLU A 176 4.55 -18.54 -19.13
N ASP A 177 5.46 -19.18 -19.86
CA ASP A 177 6.04 -20.48 -19.47
C ASP A 177 7.14 -20.26 -18.42
N TRP A 178 6.86 -20.68 -17.19
CA TRP A 178 7.76 -20.60 -16.05
C TRP A 178 8.55 -21.89 -15.80
N SER A 179 8.44 -22.89 -16.68
CA SER A 179 9.07 -24.22 -16.50
C SER A 179 10.58 -24.14 -16.25
N ALA A 180 11.28 -23.23 -16.90
CA ALA A 180 12.71 -23.03 -16.67
C ALA A 180 13.03 -22.50 -15.26
N ALA A 181 12.13 -21.70 -14.67
CA ALA A 181 12.29 -21.23 -13.30
C ALA A 181 11.94 -22.34 -12.29
N GLU A 182 10.89 -23.14 -12.56
CA GLU A 182 10.55 -24.31 -11.75
C GLU A 182 11.70 -25.30 -11.68
N ALA A 183 12.29 -25.65 -12.83
CA ALA A 183 13.44 -26.56 -12.91
C ALA A 183 14.66 -26.06 -12.10
N PHE A 184 14.81 -24.75 -11.91
CA PHE A 184 15.89 -24.19 -11.09
C PHE A 184 15.71 -24.48 -9.59
N PHE A 185 14.47 -24.57 -9.11
CA PHE A 185 14.14 -24.82 -7.71
C PHE A 185 13.97 -26.31 -7.37
N ASP A 186 13.80 -27.18 -8.37
CA ASP A 186 13.66 -28.64 -8.18
C ASP A 186 15.00 -29.38 -7.92
N HIS A 187 16.09 -28.66 -7.79
CA HIS A 187 17.44 -29.22 -7.58
C HIS A 187 17.90 -29.16 -6.10
N GLU A 188 16.99 -29.00 -5.14
CA GLU A 188 17.23 -29.22 -3.71
C GLU A 188 16.46 -30.48 -3.26
#